data_7b7ec7ea51dd47057d9d5da39f3085c7
#
_entry.id   7b7ec7ea51dd47057d9d5da39f3085c7
#
_cell.length_a   1.000
_cell.length_b   1.000
_cell.length_c   1.000
_cell.angle_alpha   90.00
_cell.angle_beta   90.00
_cell.angle_gamma   90.00
#
_symmetry.space_group_name_H-M   'P 1'
#
loop_
_entity.id
_entity.type
_entity.pdbx_description
1 polymer ?
#
loop_
_entity_poly.entity_id
_entity_poly.type
_entity_poly.pdbx_seq_one_letter_code
_entity_poly.pdbx_strand_id
1 'polypeptide(L)'
;MTIINSRLALLAFATLCVSAFFTIYYVNQPPLDMYAFRQAQTALTSYWFIKEGFALAYQTPVGGRPWAIPFEFPLYQGIVAVIAKTFNLSLDAVGRLVSNLFLLACLWPIAGIFRLLKLHRETLYIFAALILSSPVYLYWGRSFMIETTALFFTIAFLYYFTLGVREGFTASCNALLLLCATLALLQKSTTALPVLIVMALIYAYVTLRQAEGFKSLFKLRVLAVPVFGFLIPVVVAYIWIKFTDDQKSLNVLGQYLTSARLSPWNWGTFAQRFEPALYEKVILIRMFVGNLGAVVGLVLFVYFPIWCIKQGRKIELVLFCIALALGFLPFFMFPNLHLVHTYYQSANLVFLLLAAAVALGTLYGFAPKKVMTLVVIIIASNYIYFSIKYYPAISQEFNGYDRDVAVGKSLRNALPEDRQFIAAGNDWSSTFTYMAERKSFMIKDGFPDTQLVLANPDHYMDAGKVAALVSCGNNSMPPAQFADFIVQRQWNTAVVNDCKIGFSGTAFNDENAVSTECHGAIDISEIVEDNGVRVAKLAGWVIPAEGDKSVHERVYVQLPASDGKPKYVEALRTPRDDVNSQLRMPLDNLSGFSALVPLAQGQGTEDVAIVRSRGDVKNICRLRH
;
A
#
# COMPACT_ATOMS: atom_id res chain seq x y z
N MET A 1 10.80 35.19 26.76
CA MET A 1 10.51 34.32 25.59
C MET A 1 11.66 34.55 24.63
N THR A 2 12.77 33.87 24.87
CA THR A 2 13.99 33.98 24.05
C THR A 2 13.66 33.41 22.67
N ILE A 3 13.65 34.28 21.69
CA ILE A 3 13.54 34.02 20.27
C ILE A 3 14.44 32.81 19.95
N ILE A 4 13.85 31.83 19.36
CA ILE A 4 14.39 30.54 18.93
C ILE A 4 15.69 30.80 18.13
N ASN A 5 16.78 30.96 18.82
CA ASN A 5 18.11 31.05 18.21
C ASN A 5 18.73 29.69 18.00
N SER A 6 17.89 28.63 17.94
CA SER A 6 18.38 27.29 17.66
C SER A 6 18.38 27.06 16.16
N ARG A 7 19.56 27.12 15.55
CA ARG A 7 19.78 26.70 14.15
C ARG A 7 19.27 25.28 13.89
N LEU A 8 19.25 24.43 14.93
CA LEU A 8 18.66 23.09 14.88
C LEU A 8 17.14 23.11 14.77
N ALA A 9 16.44 24.05 15.44
CA ALA A 9 15.01 24.20 15.30
C ALA A 9 14.63 24.66 13.88
N LEU A 10 15.40 25.57 13.31
CA LEU A 10 15.22 26.02 11.91
C LEU A 10 15.45 24.86 10.94
N LEU A 11 16.47 24.04 11.19
CA LEU A 11 16.77 22.86 10.37
C LEU A 11 15.64 21.81 10.46
N ALA A 12 15.13 21.54 11.68
CA ALA A 12 13.99 20.66 11.88
C ALA A 12 12.72 21.18 11.18
N PHE A 13 12.49 22.49 11.21
CA PHE A 13 11.38 23.11 10.49
C PHE A 13 11.55 23.01 8.96
N ALA A 14 12.76 23.23 8.45
CA ALA A 14 13.04 23.07 7.02
C ALA A 14 12.79 21.63 6.54
N THR A 15 13.22 20.62 7.32
CA THR A 15 12.93 19.20 6.98
C THR A 15 11.44 18.87 7.07
N LEU A 16 10.70 19.51 8.00
CA LEU A 16 9.24 19.38 8.05
C LEU A 16 8.58 19.96 6.78
N CYS A 17 9.03 21.14 6.33
CA CYS A 17 8.50 21.74 5.10
C CYS A 17 8.75 20.84 3.88
N VAL A 18 9.93 20.22 3.77
CA VAL A 18 10.24 19.29 2.68
C VAL A 18 9.37 18.03 2.75
N SER A 19 9.21 17.45 3.94
CA SER A 19 8.34 16.28 4.13
C SER A 19 6.88 16.59 3.78
N ALA A 20 6.37 17.74 4.23
CA ALA A 20 5.03 18.23 3.91
C ALA A 20 4.87 18.49 2.40
N PHE A 21 5.88 19.07 1.74
CA PHE A 21 5.87 19.31 0.30
C PHE A 21 5.67 17.99 -0.47
N PHE A 22 6.48 16.96 -0.22
CA PHE A 22 6.32 15.68 -0.90
C PHE A 22 4.97 15.02 -0.61
N THR A 23 4.46 15.15 0.59
CA THR A 23 3.15 14.59 0.94
C THR A 23 2.01 15.30 0.20
N ILE A 24 2.00 16.64 0.19
CA ILE A 24 0.92 17.44 -0.39
C ILE A 24 0.98 17.44 -1.92
N TYR A 25 2.17 17.59 -2.51
CA TYR A 25 2.33 17.66 -3.96
C TYR A 25 1.91 16.35 -4.66
N TYR A 26 2.23 15.20 -4.06
CA TYR A 26 1.90 13.88 -4.59
C TYR A 26 0.71 13.21 -3.87
N VAL A 27 -0.17 13.99 -3.24
CA VAL A 27 -1.26 13.47 -2.40
C VAL A 27 -2.28 12.63 -3.17
N ASN A 28 -2.56 12.99 -4.41
CA ASN A 28 -3.55 12.33 -5.28
C ASN A 28 -2.98 11.16 -6.09
N GLN A 29 -1.70 10.82 -5.90
CA GLN A 29 -1.11 9.68 -6.59
C GLN A 29 -1.82 8.38 -6.17
N PRO A 30 -2.24 7.51 -7.12
CA PRO A 30 -2.87 6.25 -6.78
C PRO A 30 -1.90 5.35 -6.01
N PRO A 31 -2.40 4.36 -5.24
CA PRO A 31 -1.58 3.46 -4.43
C PRO A 31 -0.90 2.37 -5.28
N LEU A 32 -0.28 2.78 -6.40
CA LEU A 32 0.35 1.92 -7.40
C LEU A 32 1.88 2.08 -7.45
N ASP A 33 2.45 2.97 -6.64
CA ASP A 33 3.89 3.15 -6.49
C ASP A 33 4.54 1.93 -5.78
N MET A 34 5.70 2.06 -5.14
CA MET A 34 6.41 0.90 -4.56
C MET A 34 5.49 0.06 -3.66
N TYR A 35 5.52 -1.26 -3.89
CA TYR A 35 4.66 -2.22 -3.19
C TYR A 35 3.15 -1.92 -3.36
N ALA A 36 2.75 -1.60 -4.58
CA ALA A 36 1.36 -1.37 -4.99
C ALA A 36 0.40 -2.42 -4.45
N PHE A 37 0.81 -3.69 -4.46
CA PHE A 37 0.08 -4.81 -3.90
C PHE A 37 -0.44 -4.52 -2.48
N ARG A 38 0.45 -4.07 -1.57
CA ARG A 38 0.09 -3.82 -0.16
C ARG A 38 -0.69 -2.52 0.02
N GLN A 39 -0.33 -1.47 -0.71
CA GLN A 39 -1.03 -0.20 -0.66
C GLN A 39 -2.47 -0.33 -1.19
N ALA A 40 -2.63 -0.95 -2.37
CA ALA A 40 -3.95 -1.19 -2.95
C ALA A 40 -4.82 -2.11 -2.07
N GLN A 41 -4.24 -3.11 -1.39
CA GLN A 41 -4.97 -3.94 -0.43
C GLN A 41 -5.55 -3.12 0.73
N THR A 42 -4.77 -2.21 1.29
CA THR A 42 -5.22 -1.32 2.36
C THR A 42 -6.30 -0.35 1.87
N ALA A 43 -6.10 0.22 0.67
CA ALA A 43 -7.05 1.13 0.04
C ALA A 43 -8.37 0.44 -0.32
N LEU A 44 -8.31 -0.79 -0.84
CA LEU A 44 -9.48 -1.59 -1.19
C LEU A 44 -10.38 -1.85 0.02
N THR A 45 -9.81 -2.16 1.18
CA THR A 45 -10.57 -2.31 2.42
C THR A 45 -11.29 -1.01 2.81
N SER A 46 -10.60 0.14 2.72
CA SER A 46 -11.21 1.45 3.00
C SER A 46 -12.32 1.78 2.00
N TYR A 47 -12.16 1.44 0.72
CA TYR A 47 -13.18 1.62 -0.31
C TYR A 47 -14.46 0.83 0.02
N TRP A 48 -14.33 -0.45 0.41
CA TRP A 48 -15.50 -1.27 0.75
C TRP A 48 -16.15 -0.85 2.06
N PHE A 49 -15.43 -0.23 3.00
CA PHE A 49 -16.05 0.43 4.16
C PHE A 49 -16.93 1.62 3.77
N ILE A 50 -16.55 2.37 2.72
CA ILE A 50 -17.40 3.45 2.21
C ILE A 50 -18.66 2.90 1.56
N LYS A 51 -18.54 1.83 0.77
CA LYS A 51 -19.64 1.23 -0.01
C LYS A 51 -20.62 0.39 0.85
N GLU A 52 -20.10 -0.46 1.73
CA GLU A 52 -20.90 -1.46 2.46
C GLU A 52 -20.93 -1.26 3.99
N GLY A 53 -20.17 -0.28 4.51
CA GLY A 53 -20.07 0.00 5.92
C GLY A 53 -18.95 -0.75 6.63
N PHE A 54 -18.70 -0.36 7.88
CA PHE A 54 -17.65 -0.95 8.72
C PHE A 54 -18.05 -2.34 9.21
N ALA A 55 -17.13 -3.31 9.08
CA ALA A 55 -17.28 -4.66 9.63
C ALA A 55 -15.93 -5.16 10.15
N LEU A 56 -15.94 -5.96 11.23
CA LEU A 56 -14.72 -6.60 11.72
C LEU A 56 -14.25 -7.72 10.78
N ALA A 57 -15.18 -8.51 10.23
CA ALA A 57 -14.93 -9.44 9.14
C ALA A 57 -14.94 -8.67 7.81
N TYR A 58 -14.01 -7.74 7.67
CA TYR A 58 -13.99 -6.84 6.53
C TYR A 58 -13.61 -7.51 5.22
N GLN A 59 -14.10 -6.91 4.15
CA GLN A 59 -13.88 -7.42 2.81
C GLN A 59 -12.53 -6.95 2.25
N THR A 60 -11.83 -7.90 1.67
CA THR A 60 -10.73 -7.69 0.72
C THR A 60 -11.05 -8.56 -0.49
N PRO A 61 -11.96 -8.12 -1.38
CA PRO A 61 -12.66 -8.99 -2.32
C PRO A 61 -11.81 -9.35 -3.54
N VAL A 62 -10.74 -10.10 -3.32
CA VAL A 62 -9.79 -10.58 -4.33
C VAL A 62 -9.78 -12.11 -4.45
N GLY A 63 -10.49 -12.83 -3.59
CA GLY A 63 -10.42 -14.30 -3.51
C GLY A 63 -11.77 -15.00 -3.66
N GLY A 64 -12.78 -14.31 -4.21
CA GLY A 64 -14.12 -14.86 -4.28
C GLY A 64 -14.83 -14.87 -2.92
N ARG A 65 -15.96 -15.61 -2.86
CA ARG A 65 -16.79 -15.76 -1.66
C ARG A 65 -16.21 -16.76 -0.65
N PRO A 66 -16.44 -16.52 0.67
CA PRO A 66 -16.91 -15.27 1.25
C PRO A 66 -15.88 -14.16 1.07
N TRP A 67 -16.34 -12.93 0.83
CA TRP A 67 -15.46 -11.78 0.48
C TRP A 67 -14.56 -11.31 1.62
N ALA A 68 -14.80 -11.80 2.84
CA ALA A 68 -14.05 -11.42 4.04
C ALA A 68 -12.70 -12.14 4.09
N ILE A 69 -11.62 -11.40 3.88
CA ILE A 69 -10.24 -11.85 4.09
C ILE A 69 -9.53 -10.81 4.99
N PRO A 70 -9.89 -10.76 6.29
CA PRO A 70 -9.33 -9.77 7.20
C PRO A 70 -7.88 -10.12 7.60
N PHE A 71 -7.06 -9.09 7.76
CA PHE A 71 -5.66 -9.19 8.21
C PHE A 71 -5.48 -8.48 9.55
N GLU A 72 -4.90 -7.28 9.55
CA GLU A 72 -4.75 -6.46 10.74
C GLU A 72 -6.09 -5.85 11.17
N PHE A 73 -6.19 -5.39 12.42
CA PHE A 73 -7.37 -4.69 12.90
C PHE A 73 -7.59 -3.39 12.09
N PRO A 74 -8.77 -3.16 11.53
CA PRO A 74 -8.96 -2.16 10.48
C PRO A 74 -9.16 -0.72 10.99
N LEU A 75 -8.41 -0.30 12.01
CA LEU A 75 -8.51 1.05 12.57
C LEU A 75 -8.11 2.12 11.55
N TYR A 76 -6.94 1.97 10.92
CA TYR A 76 -6.46 2.91 9.92
C TYR A 76 -7.43 3.01 8.75
N GLN A 77 -7.84 1.87 8.20
CA GLN A 77 -8.76 1.80 7.07
C GLN A 77 -10.12 2.44 7.40
N GLY A 78 -10.61 2.21 8.62
CA GLY A 78 -11.84 2.83 9.12
C GLY A 78 -11.74 4.35 9.25
N ILE A 79 -10.63 4.87 9.81
CA ILE A 79 -10.37 6.31 9.89
C ILE A 79 -10.36 6.95 8.50
N VAL A 80 -9.63 6.34 7.56
CA VAL A 80 -9.54 6.82 6.18
C VAL A 80 -10.92 6.83 5.52
N ALA A 81 -11.69 5.75 5.65
CA ALA A 81 -13.04 5.65 5.08
C ALA A 81 -14.00 6.72 5.65
N VAL A 82 -13.98 6.92 6.97
CA VAL A 82 -14.83 7.93 7.63
C VAL A 82 -14.48 9.33 7.15
N ILE A 83 -13.18 9.69 7.11
CA ILE A 83 -12.76 11.03 6.66
C ILE A 83 -13.11 11.23 5.19
N ALA A 84 -12.77 10.28 4.31
CA ALA A 84 -13.03 10.38 2.88
C ALA A 84 -14.54 10.55 2.60
N LYS A 85 -15.38 9.73 3.25
CA LYS A 85 -16.84 9.78 3.09
C LYS A 85 -17.45 11.06 3.64
N THR A 86 -17.04 11.48 4.85
CA THR A 86 -17.63 12.66 5.54
C THR A 86 -17.34 13.96 4.79
N PHE A 87 -16.11 14.10 4.29
CA PHE A 87 -15.66 15.32 3.63
C PHE A 87 -15.67 15.23 2.10
N ASN A 88 -16.17 14.13 1.53
CA ASN A 88 -16.20 13.86 0.10
C ASN A 88 -14.84 14.08 -0.59
N LEU A 89 -13.79 13.54 0.02
CA LEU A 89 -12.41 13.66 -0.45
C LEU A 89 -11.95 12.40 -1.18
N SER A 90 -10.95 12.54 -2.05
CA SER A 90 -10.28 11.41 -2.69
C SER A 90 -9.76 10.43 -1.63
N LEU A 91 -10.07 9.15 -1.81
CA LEU A 91 -9.64 8.09 -0.90
C LEU A 91 -8.11 7.98 -0.85
N ASP A 92 -7.45 8.10 -2.01
CA ASP A 92 -5.99 8.06 -2.14
C ASP A 92 -5.33 9.19 -1.36
N ALA A 93 -5.87 10.41 -1.50
CA ALA A 93 -5.37 11.58 -0.79
C ALA A 93 -5.53 11.44 0.74
N VAL A 94 -6.70 11.01 1.19
CA VAL A 94 -6.98 10.84 2.62
C VAL A 94 -6.07 9.77 3.22
N GLY A 95 -5.88 8.62 2.55
CA GLY A 95 -4.99 7.58 3.03
C GLY A 95 -3.56 8.09 3.22
N ARG A 96 -3.01 8.79 2.23
CA ARG A 96 -1.67 9.37 2.31
C ARG A 96 -1.53 10.43 3.41
N LEU A 97 -2.51 11.31 3.57
CA LEU A 97 -2.53 12.32 4.63
C LEU A 97 -2.64 11.71 6.02
N VAL A 98 -3.51 10.72 6.22
CA VAL A 98 -3.64 10.04 7.52
C VAL A 98 -2.34 9.35 7.92
N SER A 99 -1.66 8.67 6.97
CA SER A 99 -0.35 8.09 7.22
C SER A 99 0.67 9.14 7.67
N ASN A 100 0.74 10.28 6.99
CA ASN A 100 1.68 11.36 7.35
C ASN A 100 1.33 12.02 8.68
N LEU A 101 0.05 12.21 8.97
CA LEU A 101 -0.39 12.74 10.27
C LEU A 101 0.01 11.82 11.43
N PHE A 102 -0.11 10.50 11.30
CA PHE A 102 0.37 9.57 12.32
C PHE A 102 1.89 9.59 12.47
N LEU A 103 2.65 9.76 11.36
CA LEU A 103 4.09 9.96 11.44
C LEU A 103 4.44 11.23 12.25
N LEU A 104 3.81 12.36 11.95
CA LEU A 104 4.03 13.62 12.66
C LEU A 104 3.58 13.51 14.13
N ALA A 105 2.48 12.82 14.40
CA ALA A 105 1.98 12.57 15.74
C ALA A 105 2.98 11.79 16.60
N CYS A 106 3.87 10.97 16.04
CA CYS A 106 4.95 10.29 16.77
C CYS A 106 5.88 11.27 17.48
N LEU A 107 6.03 12.49 16.99
CA LEU A 107 6.88 13.52 17.62
C LEU A 107 6.39 13.92 19.01
N TRP A 108 5.07 13.87 19.26
CA TRP A 108 4.49 14.20 20.56
C TRP A 108 4.94 13.24 21.68
N PRO A 109 4.73 11.91 21.61
CA PRO A 109 5.18 11.00 22.66
C PRO A 109 6.71 10.97 22.79
N ILE A 110 7.47 11.14 21.71
CA ILE A 110 8.93 11.25 21.75
C ILE A 110 9.37 12.51 22.52
N ALA A 111 8.74 13.65 22.27
CA ALA A 111 9.02 14.87 23.05
C ALA A 111 8.70 14.66 24.54
N GLY A 112 7.63 13.91 24.84
CA GLY A 112 7.30 13.50 26.20
C GLY A 112 8.38 12.64 26.84
N ILE A 113 8.86 11.61 26.14
CA ILE A 113 9.97 10.74 26.59
C ILE A 113 11.22 11.56 26.88
N PHE A 114 11.62 12.44 25.96
CA PHE A 114 12.81 13.27 26.14
C PHE A 114 12.71 14.20 27.36
N ARG A 115 11.51 14.75 27.60
CA ARG A 115 11.24 15.58 28.79
C ARG A 115 11.35 14.77 30.10
N LEU A 116 10.74 13.58 30.14
CA LEU A 116 10.79 12.68 31.29
C LEU A 116 12.23 12.22 31.61
N LEU A 117 13.02 12.00 30.55
CA LEU A 117 14.43 11.61 30.67
C LEU A 117 15.37 12.80 30.88
N LYS A 118 14.83 14.03 30.92
CA LYS A 118 15.59 15.29 31.10
C LYS A 118 16.68 15.48 30.04
N LEU A 119 16.42 15.04 28.80
CA LEU A 119 17.32 15.29 27.68
C LEU A 119 17.24 16.78 27.23
N HIS A 120 18.32 17.27 26.61
CA HIS A 120 18.36 18.62 26.06
C HIS A 120 17.36 18.82 24.92
N ARG A 121 16.83 20.04 24.77
CA ARG A 121 15.88 20.35 23.67
C ARG A 121 16.48 20.12 22.28
N GLU A 122 17.76 20.34 22.14
CA GLU A 122 18.52 20.10 20.91
C GLU A 122 18.41 18.65 20.45
N THR A 123 18.37 17.70 21.37
CA THR A 123 18.15 16.26 21.05
C THR A 123 16.83 16.05 20.31
N LEU A 124 15.76 16.75 20.72
CA LEU A 124 14.47 16.69 20.05
C LEU A 124 14.51 17.29 18.64
N TYR A 125 15.17 18.45 18.49
CA TYR A 125 15.30 19.08 17.17
C TYR A 125 16.15 18.24 16.22
N ILE A 126 17.23 17.64 16.71
CA ILE A 126 18.05 16.69 15.94
C ILE A 126 17.20 15.50 15.53
N PHE A 127 16.48 14.88 16.47
CA PHE A 127 15.62 13.75 16.16
C PHE A 127 14.56 14.10 15.10
N ALA A 128 13.86 15.23 15.27
CA ALA A 128 12.86 15.69 14.32
C ALA A 128 13.46 15.92 12.92
N ALA A 129 14.64 16.55 12.86
CA ALA A 129 15.34 16.77 11.60
C ALA A 129 15.74 15.45 10.92
N LEU A 130 16.22 14.48 11.69
CA LEU A 130 16.62 13.16 11.17
C LEU A 130 15.43 12.33 10.67
N ILE A 131 14.33 12.25 11.42
CA ILE A 131 13.17 11.44 11.00
C ILE A 131 12.47 12.06 9.80
N LEU A 132 12.33 13.40 9.75
CA LEU A 132 11.65 14.09 8.66
C LEU A 132 12.51 14.24 7.39
N SER A 133 13.83 14.04 7.47
CA SER A 133 14.72 13.94 6.31
C SER A 133 15.02 12.50 5.90
N SER A 134 14.62 11.51 6.71
CA SER A 134 14.89 10.11 6.44
C SER A 134 14.16 9.64 5.17
N PRO A 135 14.86 9.07 4.18
CA PRO A 135 14.27 8.51 2.97
C PRO A 135 13.14 7.52 3.23
N VAL A 136 13.29 6.67 4.25
CA VAL A 136 12.27 5.71 4.66
C VAL A 136 11.00 6.41 5.07
N TYR A 137 11.07 7.49 5.87
CA TYR A 137 9.88 8.20 6.34
C TYR A 137 9.35 9.23 5.34
N LEU A 138 10.19 9.80 4.47
CA LEU A 138 9.74 10.62 3.35
C LEU A 138 8.88 9.82 2.38
N TYR A 139 9.17 8.52 2.22
CA TYR A 139 8.40 7.64 1.35
C TYR A 139 7.27 6.91 2.11
N TRP A 140 7.61 6.04 3.06
CA TRP A 140 6.63 5.20 3.76
C TRP A 140 5.76 5.98 4.74
N GLY A 141 6.23 7.14 5.19
CA GLY A 141 5.45 8.05 6.03
C GLY A 141 4.22 8.66 5.36
N ARG A 142 4.16 8.62 4.03
CA ARG A 142 3.02 9.09 3.23
C ARG A 142 2.32 7.99 2.42
N SER A 143 2.78 6.77 2.48
CA SER A 143 2.19 5.67 1.72
C SER A 143 0.84 5.27 2.29
N PHE A 144 -0.07 4.77 1.45
CA PHE A 144 -1.40 4.34 1.88
C PHE A 144 -1.30 3.01 2.65
N MET A 145 -0.73 3.07 3.85
CA MET A 145 -0.39 1.89 4.65
C MET A 145 -0.53 2.16 6.15
N ILE A 146 -0.66 1.08 6.91
CA ILE A 146 -0.91 1.10 8.37
C ILE A 146 0.34 1.34 9.22
N GLU A 147 1.53 1.39 8.61
CA GLU A 147 2.84 1.37 9.29
C GLU A 147 3.00 2.50 10.30
N THR A 148 2.65 3.71 9.90
CA THR A 148 2.77 4.90 10.77
C THR A 148 1.78 4.91 11.92
N THR A 149 0.59 4.33 11.73
CA THR A 149 -0.41 4.15 12.79
C THR A 149 0.09 3.16 13.83
N ALA A 150 0.62 2.02 13.40
CA ALA A 150 1.24 1.04 14.30
C ALA A 150 2.44 1.64 15.05
N LEU A 151 3.27 2.41 14.35
CA LEU A 151 4.42 3.10 14.92
C LEU A 151 4.00 4.11 16.00
N PHE A 152 2.96 4.92 15.72
CA PHE A 152 2.45 5.91 16.66
C PHE A 152 2.01 5.24 17.98
N PHE A 153 1.18 4.21 17.93
CA PHE A 153 0.73 3.52 19.14
C PHE A 153 1.87 2.81 19.87
N THR A 154 2.86 2.28 19.13
CA THR A 154 4.06 1.67 19.72
C THR A 154 4.89 2.70 20.48
N ILE A 155 5.11 3.90 19.92
CA ILE A 155 5.85 4.97 20.60
C ILE A 155 5.04 5.59 21.73
N ALA A 156 3.72 5.70 21.60
CA ALA A 156 2.83 6.14 22.67
C ALA A 156 2.86 5.15 23.85
N PHE A 157 2.85 3.82 23.58
CA PHE A 157 3.09 2.81 24.61
C PHE A 157 4.44 3.05 25.33
N LEU A 158 5.52 3.28 24.59
CA LEU A 158 6.84 3.55 25.14
C LEU A 158 6.84 4.83 26.01
N TYR A 159 6.10 5.84 25.62
CA TYR A 159 5.92 7.07 26.41
C TYR A 159 5.22 6.80 27.74
N TYR A 160 4.07 6.11 27.73
CA TYR A 160 3.33 5.83 28.97
C TYR A 160 4.08 4.83 29.86
N PHE A 161 4.82 3.89 29.27
CA PHE A 161 5.73 3.03 30.03
C PHE A 161 6.83 3.85 30.74
N THR A 162 7.47 4.77 30.02
CA THR A 162 8.49 5.66 30.57
C THR A 162 7.92 6.57 31.65
N LEU A 163 6.71 7.10 31.44
CA LEU A 163 5.98 7.91 32.41
C LEU A 163 5.73 7.11 33.71
N GLY A 164 5.22 5.88 33.57
CA GLY A 164 4.98 5.01 34.72
C GLY A 164 6.26 4.67 35.50
N VAL A 165 7.36 4.42 34.81
CA VAL A 165 8.66 4.15 35.46
C VAL A 165 9.18 5.39 36.20
N ARG A 166 8.95 6.61 35.68
CA ARG A 166 9.50 7.86 36.24
C ARG A 166 8.63 8.49 37.30
N GLU A 167 7.30 8.43 37.14
CA GLU A 167 6.32 9.13 37.97
C GLU A 167 5.38 8.19 38.72
N GLY A 168 5.43 6.90 38.42
CA GLY A 168 4.58 5.86 38.99
C GLY A 168 3.42 5.44 38.07
N PHE A 169 3.07 4.18 38.15
CA PHE A 169 1.98 3.58 37.37
C PHE A 169 0.62 3.85 38.03
N THR A 170 0.03 5.01 37.75
CA THR A 170 -1.34 5.33 38.15
C THR A 170 -2.37 4.53 37.37
N ALA A 171 -3.64 4.52 37.80
CA ALA A 171 -4.72 3.85 37.06
C ALA A 171 -4.87 4.38 35.63
N SER A 172 -4.79 5.72 35.44
CA SER A 172 -4.84 6.34 34.12
C SER A 172 -3.64 5.95 33.25
N CYS A 173 -2.43 5.90 33.84
CA CYS A 173 -1.23 5.47 33.13
C CYS A 173 -1.36 4.02 32.65
N ASN A 174 -1.85 3.10 33.52
CA ASN A 174 -2.08 1.70 33.14
C ASN A 174 -3.17 1.55 32.07
N ALA A 175 -4.24 2.36 32.12
CA ALA A 175 -5.30 2.35 31.11
C ALA A 175 -4.76 2.79 29.73
N LEU A 176 -3.95 3.86 29.69
CA LEU A 176 -3.34 4.33 28.46
C LEU A 176 -2.24 3.40 27.94
N LEU A 177 -1.51 2.76 28.84
CA LEU A 177 -0.54 1.72 28.52
C LEU A 177 -1.24 0.52 27.85
N LEU A 178 -2.36 0.04 28.44
CA LEU A 178 -3.18 -1.02 27.87
C LEU A 178 -3.71 -0.63 26.49
N LEU A 179 -4.30 0.55 26.35
CA LEU A 179 -4.87 1.02 25.09
C LEU A 179 -3.80 1.08 23.99
N CYS A 180 -2.66 1.72 24.27
CA CYS A 180 -1.60 1.88 23.28
C CYS A 180 -0.94 0.56 22.89
N ALA A 181 -0.66 -0.33 23.86
CA ALA A 181 -0.11 -1.65 23.58
C ALA A 181 -1.07 -2.51 22.75
N THR A 182 -2.35 -2.49 23.10
CA THR A 182 -3.39 -3.24 22.38
C THR A 182 -3.51 -2.74 20.93
N LEU A 183 -3.65 -1.43 20.73
CA LEU A 183 -3.77 -0.86 19.38
C LEU A 183 -2.49 -1.06 18.57
N ALA A 184 -1.31 -0.97 19.18
CA ALA A 184 -0.04 -1.24 18.51
C ALA A 184 0.03 -2.68 17.97
N LEU A 185 -0.29 -3.68 18.80
CA LEU A 185 -0.31 -5.09 18.41
C LEU A 185 -1.38 -5.40 17.36
N LEU A 186 -2.59 -4.84 17.53
CA LEU A 186 -3.71 -5.02 16.61
C LEU A 186 -3.44 -4.39 15.24
N GLN A 187 -2.74 -3.24 15.19
CA GLN A 187 -2.38 -2.61 13.94
C GLN A 187 -1.24 -3.36 13.24
N LYS A 188 -0.17 -3.70 13.96
CA LYS A 188 0.94 -4.44 13.37
C LYS A 188 1.83 -5.07 14.45
N SER A 189 1.61 -6.34 14.72
CA SER A 189 2.34 -7.09 15.76
C SER A 189 3.86 -7.10 15.51
N THR A 190 4.31 -7.14 14.26
CA THR A 190 5.74 -7.10 13.91
C THR A 190 6.43 -5.78 14.26
N THR A 191 5.68 -4.68 14.38
CA THR A 191 6.19 -3.38 14.86
C THR A 191 6.22 -3.32 16.38
N ALA A 192 5.16 -3.78 17.04
CA ALA A 192 4.96 -3.63 18.48
C ALA A 192 5.72 -4.67 19.32
N LEU A 193 5.71 -5.92 18.90
CA LEU A 193 6.21 -7.06 19.69
C LEU A 193 7.68 -6.90 20.15
N PRO A 194 8.65 -6.48 19.31
CA PRO A 194 10.01 -6.25 19.75
C PRO A 194 10.13 -5.22 20.87
N VAL A 195 9.33 -4.14 20.80
CA VAL A 195 9.30 -3.09 21.82
C VAL A 195 8.72 -3.61 23.13
N LEU A 196 7.59 -4.34 23.05
CA LEU A 196 6.98 -4.93 24.24
C LEU A 196 7.94 -5.90 24.95
N ILE A 197 8.64 -6.75 24.20
CA ILE A 197 9.62 -7.70 24.78
C ILE A 197 10.72 -6.94 25.53
N VAL A 198 11.36 -5.96 24.90
CA VAL A 198 12.44 -5.18 25.54
C VAL A 198 11.93 -4.45 26.78
N MET A 199 10.73 -3.83 26.70
CA MET A 199 10.15 -3.12 27.85
C MET A 199 9.75 -4.06 28.98
N ALA A 200 9.25 -5.26 28.68
CA ALA A 200 8.95 -6.29 29.67
C ALA A 200 10.23 -6.74 30.41
N LEU A 201 11.32 -6.95 29.68
CA LEU A 201 12.62 -7.30 30.28
C LEU A 201 13.17 -6.17 31.17
N ILE A 202 13.04 -4.92 30.72
CA ILE A 202 13.45 -3.75 31.53
C ILE A 202 12.59 -3.66 32.78
N TYR A 203 11.27 -3.82 32.68
CA TYR A 203 10.37 -3.81 33.82
C TYR A 203 10.70 -4.91 34.82
N ALA A 204 10.90 -6.13 34.36
CA ALA A 204 11.31 -7.25 35.20
C ALA A 204 12.63 -6.96 35.92
N TYR A 205 13.65 -6.46 35.21
CA TYR A 205 14.94 -6.09 35.80
C TYR A 205 14.80 -5.02 36.88
N VAL A 206 14.09 -3.94 36.61
CA VAL A 206 13.88 -2.83 37.58
C VAL A 206 13.13 -3.32 38.81
N THR A 207 12.07 -4.08 38.60
CA THR A 207 11.23 -4.63 39.67
C THR A 207 12.02 -5.58 40.57
N LEU A 208 12.80 -6.51 39.99
CA LEU A 208 13.64 -7.44 40.74
C LEU A 208 14.74 -6.72 41.55
N ARG A 209 15.30 -5.64 41.00
CA ARG A 209 16.32 -4.83 41.70
C ARG A 209 15.74 -4.01 42.87
N GLN A 210 14.46 -3.64 42.80
CA GLN A 210 13.77 -2.85 43.83
C GLN A 210 12.98 -3.72 44.82
N ALA A 211 12.95 -5.04 44.62
CA ALA A 211 12.19 -5.93 45.47
C ALA A 211 12.82 -6.06 46.86
N GLU A 212 12.06 -5.75 47.89
CA GLU A 212 12.39 -5.93 49.32
C GLU A 212 12.14 -7.39 49.81
N GLY A 213 12.10 -8.35 48.89
CA GLY A 213 11.81 -9.74 49.10
C GLY A 213 10.71 -10.27 48.18
N PHE A 214 10.59 -11.60 48.10
CA PHE A 214 9.71 -12.28 47.16
C PHE A 214 8.24 -11.84 47.22
N LYS A 215 7.71 -11.59 48.43
CA LYS A 215 6.31 -11.12 48.63
C LYS A 215 6.05 -9.73 48.03
N SER A 216 7.07 -8.89 47.87
CA SER A 216 6.89 -7.56 47.29
C SER A 216 6.56 -7.61 45.79
N LEU A 217 6.95 -8.69 45.08
CA LEU A 217 6.65 -8.91 43.66
C LEU A 217 5.16 -9.17 43.40
N PHE A 218 4.41 -9.62 44.41
CA PHE A 218 2.98 -9.92 44.32
C PHE A 218 2.07 -8.74 44.73
N LYS A 219 2.64 -7.58 45.05
CA LYS A 219 1.84 -6.39 45.29
C LYS A 219 1.02 -6.02 44.05
N LEU A 220 -0.28 -5.72 44.21
CA LEU A 220 -1.20 -5.40 43.10
C LEU A 220 -0.65 -4.36 42.12
N ARG A 221 0.01 -3.32 42.63
CA ARG A 221 0.63 -2.26 41.81
C ARG A 221 1.76 -2.78 40.93
N VAL A 222 2.51 -3.79 41.39
CA VAL A 222 3.60 -4.43 40.61
C VAL A 222 3.03 -5.33 39.54
N LEU A 223 1.96 -6.11 39.87
CA LEU A 223 1.29 -7.01 38.93
C LEU A 223 0.45 -6.29 37.87
N ALA A 224 -0.03 -5.08 38.17
CA ALA A 224 -0.85 -4.30 37.23
C ALA A 224 -0.13 -4.04 35.89
N VAL A 225 1.16 -3.71 35.93
CA VAL A 225 1.94 -3.39 34.73
C VAL A 225 2.11 -4.60 33.78
N PRO A 226 2.56 -5.79 34.25
CA PRO A 226 2.60 -6.98 33.39
C PRO A 226 1.21 -7.35 32.85
N VAL A 227 0.16 -7.20 33.64
CA VAL A 227 -1.19 -7.55 33.20
C VAL A 227 -1.72 -6.58 32.16
N PHE A 228 -1.72 -5.27 32.45
CA PHE A 228 -2.30 -4.26 31.55
C PHE A 228 -1.36 -3.85 30.41
N GLY A 229 -0.05 -3.82 30.64
CA GLY A 229 0.90 -3.42 29.63
C GLY A 229 1.30 -4.52 28.64
N PHE A 230 1.17 -5.80 29.03
CA PHE A 230 1.68 -6.90 28.23
C PHE A 230 0.69 -8.04 28.05
N LEU A 231 0.16 -8.65 29.14
CA LEU A 231 -0.64 -9.86 29.05
C LEU A 231 -1.97 -9.62 28.32
N ILE A 232 -2.78 -8.66 28.75
CA ILE A 232 -4.07 -8.36 28.12
C ILE A 232 -3.89 -7.95 26.64
N PRO A 233 -2.97 -7.03 26.27
CA PRO A 233 -2.71 -6.71 24.87
C PRO A 233 -2.38 -7.91 23.99
N VAL A 234 -1.54 -8.83 24.49
CA VAL A 234 -1.17 -10.06 23.77
C VAL A 234 -2.37 -10.99 23.61
N VAL A 235 -3.19 -11.16 24.68
CA VAL A 235 -4.40 -11.98 24.61
C VAL A 235 -5.40 -11.40 23.61
N VAL A 236 -5.62 -10.08 23.61
CA VAL A 236 -6.52 -9.44 22.64
C VAL A 236 -6.00 -9.60 21.20
N ALA A 237 -4.71 -9.43 21.00
CA ALA A 237 -4.10 -9.65 19.68
C ALA A 237 -4.23 -11.12 19.23
N TYR A 238 -4.05 -12.08 20.13
CA TYR A 238 -4.26 -13.51 19.85
C TYR A 238 -5.72 -13.81 19.47
N ILE A 239 -6.69 -13.26 20.21
CA ILE A 239 -8.13 -13.41 19.90
C ILE A 239 -8.41 -12.83 18.50
N TRP A 240 -7.84 -11.67 18.15
CA TRP A 240 -7.99 -11.08 16.83
C TRP A 240 -7.42 -11.97 15.73
N ILE A 241 -6.19 -12.49 15.91
CA ILE A 241 -5.55 -13.40 14.95
C ILE A 241 -6.43 -14.65 14.73
N LYS A 242 -6.91 -15.24 15.81
CA LYS A 242 -7.79 -16.41 15.74
C LYS A 242 -9.07 -16.08 14.96
N PHE A 243 -9.74 -14.98 15.28
CA PHE A 243 -10.91 -14.52 14.55
C PHE A 243 -10.63 -14.34 13.05
N THR A 244 -9.53 -13.69 12.70
CA THR A 244 -9.18 -13.48 11.28
C THR A 244 -8.84 -14.79 10.58
N ASP A 245 -8.18 -15.73 11.25
CA ASP A 245 -7.86 -17.04 10.69
C ASP A 245 -9.13 -17.88 10.47
N ASP A 246 -10.08 -17.83 11.39
CA ASP A 246 -11.37 -18.49 11.24
C ASP A 246 -12.13 -17.92 10.02
N GLN A 247 -12.14 -16.59 9.83
CA GLN A 247 -12.74 -15.97 8.64
C GLN A 247 -12.01 -16.36 7.34
N LYS A 248 -10.68 -16.28 7.32
CA LYS A 248 -9.87 -16.65 6.15
C LYS A 248 -10.00 -18.11 5.75
N SER A 249 -10.18 -19.01 6.71
CA SER A 249 -10.33 -20.44 6.45
C SER A 249 -11.61 -20.79 5.66
N LEU A 250 -12.61 -19.91 5.68
CA LEU A 250 -13.84 -20.06 4.92
C LEU A 250 -13.67 -19.71 3.44
N ASN A 251 -12.61 -18.98 3.07
CA ASN A 251 -12.35 -18.52 1.72
C ASN A 251 -11.26 -19.37 1.05
N VAL A 252 -11.47 -19.75 -0.19
CA VAL A 252 -10.58 -20.64 -0.96
C VAL A 252 -9.16 -20.06 -1.16
N LEU A 253 -9.02 -18.75 -1.28
CA LEU A 253 -7.72 -18.06 -1.28
C LEU A 253 -7.26 -17.79 0.16
N GLY A 254 -8.17 -17.36 1.03
CA GLY A 254 -7.89 -16.98 2.41
C GLY A 254 -7.22 -18.06 3.23
N GLN A 255 -7.53 -19.35 2.99
CA GLN A 255 -6.90 -20.48 3.69
C GLN A 255 -5.36 -20.53 3.53
N TYR A 256 -4.81 -19.97 2.44
CA TYR A 256 -3.37 -19.83 2.22
C TYR A 256 -2.77 -18.65 2.98
N LEU A 257 -3.60 -17.76 3.54
CA LEU A 257 -3.23 -16.49 4.19
C LEU A 257 -3.46 -16.51 5.71
N THR A 258 -3.71 -17.68 6.30
CA THR A 258 -3.81 -17.85 7.75
C THR A 258 -2.47 -17.65 8.44
N SER A 259 -2.47 -17.30 9.72
CA SER A 259 -1.26 -17.04 10.50
C SER A 259 -0.31 -18.23 10.52
N ALA A 260 -0.85 -19.45 10.58
CA ALA A 260 -0.06 -20.69 10.52
C ALA A 260 0.65 -20.85 9.17
N ARG A 261 -0.04 -20.58 8.05
CA ARG A 261 0.54 -20.66 6.71
C ARG A 261 1.57 -19.58 6.45
N LEU A 262 1.35 -18.37 7.01
CA LEU A 262 2.28 -17.25 6.88
C LEU A 262 3.39 -17.25 7.94
N SER A 263 3.40 -18.19 8.89
CA SER A 263 4.41 -18.24 9.94
C SER A 263 5.85 -18.32 9.41
N PRO A 264 6.19 -19.20 8.43
CA PRO A 264 7.54 -19.22 7.84
C PRO A 264 7.90 -17.91 7.13
N TRP A 265 6.91 -17.26 6.50
CA TRP A 265 7.10 -15.96 5.87
C TRP A 265 7.40 -14.86 6.89
N ASN A 266 6.63 -14.80 7.98
CA ASN A 266 6.75 -13.74 8.98
C ASN A 266 8.01 -13.88 9.83
N TRP A 267 8.29 -15.08 10.34
CA TRP A 267 9.43 -15.32 11.24
C TRP A 267 10.74 -15.59 10.50
N GLY A 268 10.68 -15.99 9.23
CA GLY A 268 11.82 -16.40 8.45
C GLY A 268 12.50 -17.67 8.99
N THR A 269 13.59 -18.06 8.34
CA THR A 269 14.39 -19.22 8.75
C THR A 269 15.53 -18.79 9.68
N PHE A 270 16.08 -19.75 10.44
CA PHE A 270 17.26 -19.47 11.25
C PHE A 270 18.46 -19.04 10.40
N ALA A 271 18.63 -19.63 9.21
CA ALA A 271 19.69 -19.30 8.27
C ALA A 271 19.64 -17.83 7.79
N GLN A 272 18.44 -17.28 7.56
CA GLN A 272 18.28 -15.89 7.14
C GLN A 272 18.84 -14.86 8.14
N ARG A 273 18.99 -15.24 9.43
CA ARG A 273 19.59 -14.38 10.46
C ARG A 273 21.08 -14.18 10.24
N PHE A 274 21.72 -15.07 9.51
CA PHE A 274 23.14 -15.04 9.17
C PHE A 274 23.40 -14.77 7.69
N GLU A 275 22.35 -14.52 6.92
CA GLU A 275 22.46 -14.23 5.49
C GLU A 275 23.21 -12.91 5.26
N PRO A 276 24.28 -12.88 4.46
CA PRO A 276 25.06 -11.66 4.19
C PRO A 276 24.19 -10.49 3.72
N ALA A 277 23.13 -10.77 2.95
CA ALA A 277 22.20 -9.74 2.46
C ALA A 277 21.47 -8.99 3.59
N LEU A 278 21.22 -9.62 4.76
CA LEU A 278 20.63 -8.94 5.91
C LEU A 278 21.57 -7.85 6.45
N TYR A 279 22.86 -8.13 6.50
CA TYR A 279 23.87 -7.19 7.02
C TYR A 279 24.24 -6.14 5.98
N GLU A 280 24.50 -6.53 4.76
CA GLU A 280 24.94 -5.64 3.69
C GLU A 280 23.79 -4.79 3.15
N LYS A 281 22.72 -5.43 2.60
CA LYS A 281 21.65 -4.70 1.94
C LYS A 281 20.71 -4.01 2.92
N VAL A 282 20.35 -4.69 4.04
CA VAL A 282 19.37 -4.14 4.97
C VAL A 282 20.05 -3.24 6.00
N ILE A 283 20.97 -3.76 6.79
CA ILE A 283 21.56 -2.99 7.90
C ILE A 283 22.51 -1.91 7.35
N LEU A 284 23.53 -2.29 6.57
CA LEU A 284 24.51 -1.32 6.11
C LEU A 284 23.91 -0.34 5.08
N ILE A 285 23.36 -0.85 3.98
CA ILE A 285 22.92 0.04 2.88
C ILE A 285 21.63 0.77 3.24
N ARG A 286 20.55 0.06 3.60
CA ARG A 286 19.25 0.72 3.81
C ARG A 286 19.21 1.54 5.10
N MET A 287 19.87 1.11 6.20
CA MET A 287 19.85 1.86 7.47
C MET A 287 20.98 2.89 7.52
N PHE A 288 22.24 2.47 7.49
CA PHE A 288 23.35 3.40 7.70
C PHE A 288 23.59 4.32 6.51
N VAL A 289 23.73 3.76 5.30
CA VAL A 289 23.96 4.57 4.10
C VAL A 289 22.74 5.43 3.78
N GLY A 290 21.56 4.82 3.83
CA GLY A 290 20.31 5.48 3.43
C GLY A 290 19.78 6.51 4.43
N ASN A 291 20.05 6.36 5.74
CA ASN A 291 19.34 7.16 6.75
C ASN A 291 20.22 7.76 7.85
N LEU A 292 21.48 7.34 7.96
CA LEU A 292 22.38 7.78 9.04
C LEU A 292 23.69 8.41 8.50
N GLY A 293 23.70 8.81 7.22
CA GLY A 293 24.84 9.48 6.60
C GLY A 293 26.06 8.56 6.40
N ALA A 294 25.83 7.30 6.11
CA ALA A 294 26.85 6.29 5.77
C ALA A 294 27.95 6.20 6.85
N VAL A 295 29.19 6.55 6.49
CA VAL A 295 30.36 6.49 7.39
C VAL A 295 30.16 7.33 8.66
N VAL A 296 29.46 8.46 8.57
CA VAL A 296 29.19 9.33 9.73
C VAL A 296 28.42 8.57 10.81
N GLY A 297 27.35 7.87 10.41
CA GLY A 297 26.56 7.05 11.31
C GLY A 297 27.36 5.91 11.91
N LEU A 298 28.12 5.17 11.10
CA LEU A 298 28.96 4.07 11.58
C LEU A 298 29.98 4.55 12.62
N VAL A 299 30.70 5.62 12.31
CA VAL A 299 31.68 6.22 13.23
C VAL A 299 30.99 6.71 14.51
N LEU A 300 29.83 7.37 14.41
CA LEU A 300 29.07 7.85 15.56
C LEU A 300 28.68 6.71 16.50
N PHE A 301 28.20 5.59 15.93
CA PHE A 301 27.71 4.45 16.71
C PHE A 301 28.84 3.67 17.40
N VAL A 302 30.06 3.74 16.89
CA VAL A 302 31.25 3.18 17.54
C VAL A 302 31.87 4.18 18.54
N TYR A 303 31.98 5.45 18.13
CA TYR A 303 32.63 6.48 18.95
C TYR A 303 31.84 6.82 20.22
N PHE A 304 30.51 6.97 20.10
CA PHE A 304 29.71 7.49 21.21
C PHE A 304 29.71 6.60 22.46
N PRO A 305 29.54 5.25 22.38
CA PRO A 305 29.65 4.39 23.57
C PRO A 305 31.02 4.47 24.24
N ILE A 306 32.12 4.49 23.46
CA ILE A 306 33.48 4.61 23.96
C ILE A 306 33.66 5.97 24.68
N TRP A 307 33.15 7.03 24.09
CA TRP A 307 33.16 8.37 24.68
C TRP A 307 32.36 8.41 25.99
N CYS A 308 31.17 7.82 26.03
CA CYS A 308 30.33 7.74 27.23
C CYS A 308 31.06 7.02 28.39
N ILE A 309 31.72 5.90 28.09
CA ILE A 309 32.49 5.14 29.09
C ILE A 309 33.63 6.02 29.66
N LYS A 310 34.39 6.71 28.79
CA LYS A 310 35.49 7.60 29.20
C LYS A 310 35.02 8.81 30.01
N GLN A 311 33.82 9.33 29.71
CA GLN A 311 33.28 10.51 30.39
C GLN A 311 32.33 10.17 31.56
N GLY A 312 32.13 8.89 31.89
CA GLY A 312 31.24 8.46 32.96
C GLY A 312 29.75 8.71 32.68
N ARG A 313 29.34 8.87 31.40
CA ARG A 313 27.98 9.19 30.98
C ARG A 313 27.10 7.92 30.91
N LYS A 314 26.82 7.33 32.06
CA LYS A 314 26.14 6.01 32.16
C LYS A 314 24.69 6.06 31.65
N ILE A 315 23.94 7.14 31.92
CA ILE A 315 22.53 7.24 31.55
C ILE A 315 22.40 7.31 30.03
N GLU A 316 23.15 8.19 29.39
CA GLU A 316 23.14 8.38 27.94
C GLU A 316 23.60 7.09 27.21
N LEU A 317 24.59 6.38 27.76
CA LEU A 317 25.00 5.09 27.24
C LEU A 317 23.89 4.04 27.32
N VAL A 318 23.18 3.96 28.45
CA VAL A 318 22.05 3.01 28.62
C VAL A 318 20.93 3.33 27.64
N LEU A 319 20.55 4.62 27.50
CA LEU A 319 19.52 5.03 26.55
C LEU A 319 19.92 4.71 25.11
N PHE A 320 21.16 4.96 24.75
CA PHE A 320 21.70 4.60 23.44
C PHE A 320 21.62 3.09 23.19
N CYS A 321 22.05 2.28 24.16
CA CYS A 321 22.01 0.81 24.04
C CYS A 321 20.58 0.26 23.95
N ILE A 322 19.63 0.83 24.71
CA ILE A 322 18.21 0.45 24.60
C ILE A 322 17.67 0.79 23.21
N ALA A 323 17.99 1.98 22.69
CA ALA A 323 17.57 2.37 21.35
C ALA A 323 18.20 1.47 20.27
N LEU A 324 19.46 1.06 20.43
CA LEU A 324 20.09 0.07 19.55
C LEU A 324 19.37 -1.29 19.61
N ALA A 325 19.06 -1.77 20.82
CA ALA A 325 18.35 -3.05 20.98
C ALA A 325 17.00 -3.01 20.26
N LEU A 326 16.22 -1.93 20.44
CA LEU A 326 14.95 -1.73 19.75
C LEU A 326 15.10 -1.61 18.23
N GLY A 327 16.19 -1.01 17.76
CA GLY A 327 16.47 -0.83 16.34
C GLY A 327 16.91 -2.11 15.64
N PHE A 328 17.72 -2.96 16.32
CA PHE A 328 18.29 -4.15 15.70
C PHE A 328 17.46 -5.43 15.94
N LEU A 329 16.77 -5.56 17.07
CA LEU A 329 16.02 -6.76 17.42
C LEU A 329 15.04 -7.21 16.31
N PRO A 330 14.27 -6.32 15.65
CA PRO A 330 13.34 -6.72 14.58
C PRO A 330 14.02 -7.42 13.41
N PHE A 331 15.25 -7.07 13.05
CA PHE A 331 15.99 -7.76 11.98
C PHE A 331 16.23 -9.23 12.27
N PHE A 332 16.47 -9.57 13.54
CA PHE A 332 16.69 -10.94 13.98
C PHE A 332 15.38 -11.68 14.29
N MET A 333 14.32 -10.98 14.67
CA MET A 333 13.02 -11.59 14.87
C MET A 333 12.35 -11.93 13.54
N PHE A 334 12.42 -11.02 12.57
CA PHE A 334 11.68 -11.08 11.30
C PHE A 334 12.60 -10.89 10.08
N PRO A 335 13.69 -11.68 9.93
CA PRO A 335 14.71 -11.44 8.91
C PRO A 335 14.13 -11.45 7.49
N ASN A 336 13.24 -12.39 7.17
CA ASN A 336 12.61 -12.48 5.86
C ASN A 336 11.83 -11.21 5.48
N LEU A 337 11.05 -10.67 6.41
CA LEU A 337 10.26 -9.44 6.14
C LEU A 337 11.16 -8.25 5.81
N HIS A 338 12.29 -8.11 6.49
CA HIS A 338 13.25 -7.05 6.26
C HIS A 338 14.10 -7.24 4.99
N LEU A 339 14.39 -8.48 4.62
CA LEU A 339 15.07 -8.82 3.38
C LEU A 339 14.22 -8.47 2.17
N VAL A 340 12.95 -8.91 2.18
CA VAL A 340 12.03 -8.80 1.04
C VAL A 340 11.45 -7.38 0.93
N HIS A 341 10.97 -6.79 2.03
CA HIS A 341 10.20 -5.55 1.99
C HIS A 341 10.87 -4.38 2.71
N THR A 342 11.02 -3.25 2.01
CA THR A 342 11.64 -2.05 2.59
C THR A 342 10.76 -1.32 3.59
N TYR A 343 9.46 -1.43 3.51
CA TYR A 343 8.54 -0.73 4.42
C TYR A 343 8.59 -1.25 5.87
N TYR A 344 9.01 -2.50 6.10
CA TYR A 344 9.20 -3.00 7.47
C TYR A 344 10.27 -2.23 8.23
N GLN A 345 11.24 -1.60 7.53
CA GLN A 345 12.24 -0.78 8.18
C GLN A 345 11.68 0.47 8.87
N SER A 346 10.49 0.94 8.48
CA SER A 346 9.82 2.07 9.16
C SER A 346 9.50 1.76 10.64
N ALA A 347 9.34 0.49 11.00
CA ALA A 347 9.04 0.06 12.35
C ALA A 347 10.21 0.23 13.33
N ASN A 348 11.45 0.04 12.88
CA ASN A 348 12.62 -0.04 13.74
C ASN A 348 13.68 1.06 13.50
N LEU A 349 13.71 1.66 12.31
CA LEU A 349 14.62 2.75 12.00
C LEU A 349 14.47 3.94 12.97
N VAL A 350 13.26 4.24 13.44
CA VAL A 350 12.98 5.29 14.42
C VAL A 350 13.88 5.17 15.66
N PHE A 351 14.17 3.97 16.11
CA PHE A 351 15.01 3.71 17.27
C PHE A 351 16.50 3.92 16.95
N LEU A 352 16.95 3.61 15.74
CA LEU A 352 18.31 3.95 15.30
C LEU A 352 18.49 5.47 15.17
N LEU A 353 17.48 6.17 14.68
CA LEU A 353 17.47 7.65 14.65
C LEU A 353 17.41 8.24 16.07
N LEU A 354 16.70 7.60 17.01
CA LEU A 354 16.72 7.96 18.43
C LEU A 354 18.13 7.79 19.04
N ALA A 355 18.80 6.68 18.76
CA ALA A 355 20.18 6.45 19.19
C ALA A 355 21.10 7.55 18.65
N ALA A 356 21.01 7.85 17.35
CA ALA A 356 21.80 8.93 16.75
C ALA A 356 21.48 10.29 17.37
N ALA A 357 20.20 10.60 17.63
CA ALA A 357 19.80 11.86 18.25
C ALA A 357 20.29 11.98 19.71
N VAL A 358 20.24 10.91 20.50
CA VAL A 358 20.81 10.87 21.86
C VAL A 358 22.31 11.12 21.80
N ALA A 359 23.03 10.45 20.89
CA ALA A 359 24.47 10.65 20.74
C ALA A 359 24.80 12.09 20.32
N LEU A 360 24.20 12.58 19.24
CA LEU A 360 24.46 13.92 18.73
C LEU A 360 23.99 15.01 19.71
N GLY A 361 22.82 14.83 20.35
CA GLY A 361 22.30 15.79 21.33
C GLY A 361 23.19 15.91 22.56
N THR A 362 23.73 14.78 23.04
CA THR A 362 24.70 14.78 24.16
C THR A 362 26.00 15.45 23.73
N LEU A 363 26.56 15.12 22.58
CA LEU A 363 27.79 15.72 22.06
C LEU A 363 27.63 17.19 21.69
N TYR A 364 26.41 17.65 21.40
CA TYR A 364 26.13 19.08 21.09
C TYR A 364 26.52 20.01 22.25
N GLY A 365 26.30 19.59 23.50
CA GLY A 365 26.72 20.33 24.68
C GLY A 365 28.25 20.58 24.78
N PHE A 366 29.05 19.76 24.08
CA PHE A 366 30.52 19.85 24.10
C PHE A 366 31.11 20.45 22.82
N ALA A 367 30.49 20.21 21.69
CA ALA A 367 31.02 20.60 20.38
C ALA A 367 29.90 21.02 19.40
N PRO A 368 29.14 22.13 19.69
CA PRO A 368 27.93 22.45 18.94
C PRO A 368 28.16 22.65 17.44
N LYS A 369 29.25 23.30 17.04
CA LYS A 369 29.57 23.53 15.62
C LYS A 369 29.84 22.22 14.89
N LYS A 370 30.63 21.32 15.48
CA LYS A 370 30.95 20.02 14.88
C LYS A 370 29.69 19.14 14.74
N VAL A 371 28.86 19.10 15.77
CA VAL A 371 27.61 18.35 15.75
C VAL A 371 26.64 18.91 14.71
N MET A 372 26.50 20.24 14.63
CA MET A 372 25.68 20.85 13.57
C MET A 372 26.15 20.44 12.18
N THR A 373 27.45 20.45 11.92
CA THR A 373 28.02 20.00 10.64
C THR A 373 27.68 18.53 10.37
N LEU A 374 27.80 17.63 11.37
CA LEU A 374 27.45 16.22 11.22
C LEU A 374 25.96 16.03 10.91
N VAL A 375 25.07 16.75 11.61
CA VAL A 375 23.62 16.70 11.36
C VAL A 375 23.31 17.15 9.92
N VAL A 376 23.91 18.24 9.45
CA VAL A 376 23.73 18.72 8.07
C VAL A 376 24.24 17.70 7.06
N ILE A 377 25.39 17.07 7.30
CA ILE A 377 25.93 16.02 6.42
C ILE A 377 24.97 14.82 6.34
N ILE A 378 24.43 14.36 7.48
CA ILE A 378 23.46 13.25 7.52
C ILE A 378 22.22 13.62 6.69
N ILE A 379 21.65 14.81 6.91
CA ILE A 379 20.46 15.28 6.18
C ILE A 379 20.72 15.37 4.68
N ALA A 380 21.86 15.95 4.29
CA ALA A 380 22.24 16.02 2.88
C ALA A 380 22.39 14.63 2.24
N SER A 381 23.06 13.71 2.95
CA SER A 381 23.18 12.32 2.52
C SER A 381 21.82 11.64 2.36
N ASN A 382 20.90 11.87 3.31
CA ASN A 382 19.54 11.34 3.26
C ASN A 382 18.78 11.83 2.02
N TYR A 383 18.85 13.14 1.71
CA TYR A 383 18.19 13.66 0.50
C TYR A 383 18.82 13.15 -0.79
N ILE A 384 20.13 12.99 -0.85
CA ILE A 384 20.81 12.37 -2.00
C ILE A 384 20.33 10.92 -2.18
N TYR A 385 20.30 10.14 -1.11
CA TYR A 385 19.81 8.75 -1.19
C TYR A 385 18.34 8.69 -1.58
N PHE A 386 17.50 9.59 -1.01
CA PHE A 386 16.09 9.70 -1.36
C PHE A 386 15.90 10.01 -2.84
N SER A 387 16.65 10.97 -3.39
CA SER A 387 16.55 11.35 -4.80
C SER A 387 16.91 10.21 -5.76
N ILE A 388 17.82 9.32 -5.35
CA ILE A 388 18.25 8.19 -6.18
C ILE A 388 17.31 6.98 -6.04
N LYS A 389 16.81 6.68 -4.83
CA LYS A 389 16.14 5.41 -4.55
C LYS A 389 14.63 5.49 -4.41
N TYR A 390 14.09 6.60 -3.94
CA TYR A 390 12.66 6.73 -3.63
C TYR A 390 11.94 7.76 -4.49
N TYR A 391 12.62 8.86 -4.83
CA TYR A 391 12.01 9.92 -5.62
C TYR A 391 11.52 9.45 -7.00
N PRO A 392 12.22 8.58 -7.75
CA PRO A 392 11.69 8.07 -9.02
C PRO A 392 10.33 7.39 -8.89
N ALA A 393 10.08 6.68 -7.78
CA ALA A 393 8.79 6.04 -7.54
C ALA A 393 7.69 7.04 -7.12
N ILE A 394 8.07 8.11 -6.36
CA ILE A 394 7.12 9.18 -6.00
C ILE A 394 6.76 10.03 -7.22
N SER A 395 7.74 10.33 -8.10
CA SER A 395 7.53 11.17 -9.27
C SER A 395 6.94 10.43 -10.47
N GLN A 396 6.73 9.11 -10.36
CA GLN A 396 6.11 8.33 -11.42
C GLN A 396 4.67 8.80 -11.63
N GLU A 397 4.35 9.09 -12.87
CA GLU A 397 2.98 9.36 -13.32
C GLU A 397 2.31 8.04 -13.66
N PHE A 398 1.14 7.82 -13.09
CA PHE A 398 0.30 6.66 -13.39
C PHE A 398 -0.81 7.10 -14.34
N ASN A 399 -0.75 6.61 -15.54
CA ASN A 399 -1.61 7.01 -16.64
C ASN A 399 -2.18 5.78 -17.38
N GLY A 400 -2.89 6.03 -18.47
CA GLY A 400 -3.52 4.99 -19.28
C GLY A 400 -2.56 4.00 -19.97
N TYR A 401 -1.26 4.25 -19.92
CA TYR A 401 -0.25 3.30 -20.40
C TYR A 401 0.17 2.30 -19.32
N ASP A 402 -0.10 2.60 -18.05
CA ASP A 402 0.14 1.65 -16.96
C ASP A 402 -0.90 0.54 -17.00
N ARG A 403 -0.44 -0.70 -17.02
CA ARG A 403 -1.29 -1.88 -17.11
C ARG A 403 -2.43 -1.88 -16.07
N ASP A 404 -2.10 -1.64 -14.81
CA ASP A 404 -3.07 -1.74 -13.71
C ASP A 404 -4.12 -0.63 -13.78
N VAL A 405 -3.72 0.57 -14.24
CA VAL A 405 -4.64 1.69 -14.50
C VAL A 405 -5.52 1.39 -15.71
N ALA A 406 -4.91 0.98 -16.82
CA ALA A 406 -5.63 0.72 -18.06
C ALA A 406 -6.68 -0.39 -17.91
N VAL A 407 -6.27 -1.53 -17.38
CA VAL A 407 -7.16 -2.69 -17.15
C VAL A 407 -8.26 -2.31 -16.15
N GLY A 408 -7.89 -1.71 -15.01
CA GLY A 408 -8.86 -1.36 -13.98
C GLY A 408 -9.91 -0.34 -14.46
N LYS A 409 -9.49 0.75 -15.08
CA LYS A 409 -10.42 1.77 -15.62
C LYS A 409 -11.30 1.20 -16.74
N SER A 410 -10.75 0.36 -17.62
CA SER A 410 -11.53 -0.29 -18.68
C SER A 410 -12.61 -1.21 -18.11
N LEU A 411 -12.28 -2.04 -17.11
CA LEU A 411 -13.23 -2.90 -16.41
C LEU A 411 -14.30 -2.08 -15.65
N ARG A 412 -13.88 -1.01 -14.96
CA ARG A 412 -14.80 -0.13 -14.24
C ARG A 412 -15.88 0.46 -15.16
N ASN A 413 -15.49 0.82 -16.38
CA ASN A 413 -16.41 1.37 -17.37
C ASN A 413 -17.29 0.29 -18.03
N ALA A 414 -16.71 -0.86 -18.38
CA ALA A 414 -17.42 -1.91 -19.08
C ALA A 414 -18.42 -2.66 -18.18
N LEU A 415 -18.12 -2.78 -16.89
CA LEU A 415 -18.91 -3.57 -15.95
C LEU A 415 -19.83 -2.71 -15.11
N PRO A 416 -21.13 -3.01 -15.01
CA PRO A 416 -22.02 -2.46 -13.99
C PRO A 416 -21.45 -2.62 -12.57
N GLU A 417 -21.86 -1.77 -11.63
CA GLU A 417 -21.30 -1.78 -10.26
C GLU A 417 -21.45 -3.11 -9.51
N ASP A 418 -22.50 -3.85 -9.80
CA ASP A 418 -22.81 -5.14 -9.17
C ASP A 418 -22.13 -6.34 -9.85
N ARG A 419 -21.41 -6.13 -10.96
CA ARG A 419 -20.72 -7.19 -11.69
C ARG A 419 -19.33 -7.42 -11.15
N GLN A 420 -18.82 -8.61 -11.44
CA GLN A 420 -17.58 -9.15 -10.89
C GLN A 420 -16.70 -9.66 -12.03
N PHE A 421 -15.41 -9.84 -11.78
CA PHE A 421 -14.50 -10.36 -12.78
C PHE A 421 -13.52 -11.39 -12.18
N ILE A 422 -12.97 -12.23 -13.05
CA ILE A 422 -11.89 -13.16 -12.74
C ILE A 422 -10.64 -12.65 -13.44
N ALA A 423 -9.48 -12.70 -12.78
CA ALA A 423 -8.21 -12.28 -13.39
C ALA A 423 -7.07 -13.22 -13.04
N ALA A 424 -6.21 -13.50 -14.04
CA ALA A 424 -4.97 -14.26 -13.92
C ALA A 424 -3.78 -13.42 -14.40
N GLY A 425 -2.57 -13.72 -13.89
CA GLY A 425 -1.33 -13.04 -14.27
C GLY A 425 -1.01 -11.77 -13.51
N ASN A 426 -1.66 -11.55 -12.36
CA ASN A 426 -1.34 -10.47 -11.41
C ASN A 426 -1.35 -10.97 -9.96
N ASP A 427 -1.06 -12.26 -9.76
CA ASP A 427 -1.21 -12.95 -8.47
C ASP A 427 -2.55 -12.57 -7.78
N TRP A 428 -2.64 -12.64 -6.45
CA TRP A 428 -3.82 -12.17 -5.71
C TRP A 428 -3.75 -10.66 -5.36
N SER A 429 -3.15 -9.87 -6.24
CA SER A 429 -3.00 -8.43 -6.07
C SER A 429 -4.35 -7.70 -6.06
N SER A 430 -4.46 -6.72 -5.17
CA SER A 430 -5.66 -5.87 -5.10
C SER A 430 -5.68 -4.74 -6.13
N THR A 431 -4.66 -4.57 -6.97
CA THR A 431 -4.53 -3.40 -7.84
C THR A 431 -5.64 -3.31 -8.88
N PHE A 432 -5.92 -4.40 -9.62
CA PHE A 432 -7.03 -4.42 -10.59
C PHE A 432 -8.37 -4.21 -9.90
N THR A 433 -8.60 -4.91 -8.78
CA THR A 433 -9.83 -4.84 -8.00
C THR A 433 -10.10 -3.44 -7.48
N TYR A 434 -9.05 -2.76 -6.99
CA TYR A 434 -9.14 -1.39 -6.51
C TYR A 434 -9.41 -0.40 -7.64
N MET A 435 -8.66 -0.48 -8.75
CA MET A 435 -8.82 0.42 -9.89
C MET A 435 -10.15 0.20 -10.63
N ALA A 436 -10.63 -1.04 -10.68
CA ALA A 436 -11.92 -1.37 -11.26
C ALA A 436 -13.11 -1.05 -10.34
N GLU A 437 -12.88 -0.90 -9.04
CA GLU A 437 -13.94 -0.76 -8.03
C GLU A 437 -14.99 -1.88 -8.11
N ARG A 438 -14.56 -3.10 -8.45
CA ARG A 438 -15.40 -4.29 -8.59
C ARG A 438 -14.84 -5.45 -7.76
N LYS A 439 -15.70 -6.31 -7.24
CA LYS A 439 -15.26 -7.56 -6.60
C LYS A 439 -14.68 -8.50 -7.63
N SER A 440 -13.64 -9.26 -7.26
CA SER A 440 -12.94 -10.13 -8.19
C SER A 440 -12.53 -11.46 -7.58
N PHE A 441 -12.21 -12.39 -8.46
CA PHE A 441 -11.40 -13.55 -8.13
C PHE A 441 -10.04 -13.39 -8.83
N MET A 442 -9.04 -12.98 -8.08
CA MET A 442 -7.66 -12.90 -8.55
C MET A 442 -7.01 -14.29 -8.40
N ILE A 443 -6.72 -14.94 -9.49
CA ILE A 443 -6.09 -16.26 -9.49
C ILE A 443 -4.65 -16.12 -9.03
N LYS A 444 -4.36 -16.67 -7.84
CA LYS A 444 -3.03 -16.66 -7.25
C LYS A 444 -2.08 -17.48 -8.13
N ASP A 445 -0.82 -17.01 -8.25
CA ASP A 445 0.22 -17.76 -8.96
C ASP A 445 0.38 -19.18 -8.37
N GLY A 446 0.32 -20.18 -9.24
CA GLY A 446 0.35 -21.60 -8.84
C GLY A 446 -0.91 -22.07 -8.10
N PHE A 447 -2.05 -21.40 -8.27
CA PHE A 447 -3.32 -21.84 -7.67
C PHE A 447 -3.79 -23.16 -8.31
N PRO A 448 -3.95 -24.24 -7.53
CA PRO A 448 -4.20 -25.57 -8.07
C PRO A 448 -5.59 -25.72 -8.71
N ASP A 449 -6.58 -24.97 -8.20
CA ASP A 449 -7.99 -25.14 -8.56
C ASP A 449 -8.46 -24.16 -9.64
N THR A 450 -7.55 -23.60 -10.44
CA THR A 450 -7.88 -22.62 -11.51
C THR A 450 -8.95 -23.17 -12.45
N GLN A 451 -8.84 -24.44 -12.86
CA GLN A 451 -9.82 -25.08 -13.76
C GLN A 451 -11.20 -25.18 -13.12
N LEU A 452 -11.27 -25.47 -11.82
CA LEU A 452 -12.55 -25.57 -11.10
C LEU A 452 -13.24 -24.20 -10.99
N VAL A 453 -12.47 -23.14 -10.76
CA VAL A 453 -13.00 -21.76 -10.74
C VAL A 453 -13.59 -21.38 -12.09
N LEU A 454 -12.93 -21.74 -13.19
CA LEU A 454 -13.41 -21.43 -14.53
C LEU A 454 -14.59 -22.30 -14.95
N ALA A 455 -14.60 -23.57 -14.55
CA ALA A 455 -15.71 -24.48 -14.88
C ALA A 455 -17.00 -24.11 -14.14
N ASN A 456 -16.90 -23.65 -12.87
CA ASN A 456 -18.05 -23.26 -12.06
C ASN A 456 -17.79 -21.99 -11.27
N PRO A 457 -17.72 -20.82 -11.92
CA PRO A 457 -17.44 -19.56 -11.25
C PRO A 457 -18.52 -19.17 -10.22
N ASP A 458 -19.77 -19.56 -10.41
CA ASP A 458 -20.88 -19.27 -9.49
C ASP A 458 -20.74 -19.95 -8.12
N HIS A 459 -19.88 -20.97 -8.01
CA HIS A 459 -19.52 -21.55 -6.72
C HIS A 459 -18.60 -20.63 -5.91
N TYR A 460 -17.71 -19.92 -6.58
CA TYR A 460 -16.67 -19.08 -5.96
C TYR A 460 -17.04 -17.59 -5.92
N MET A 461 -17.98 -17.18 -6.73
CA MET A 461 -18.42 -15.79 -6.92
C MET A 461 -19.93 -15.66 -6.64
N ASP A 462 -20.49 -14.47 -6.71
CA ASP A 462 -21.94 -14.33 -6.64
C ASP A 462 -22.57 -14.84 -7.95
N ALA A 463 -23.56 -15.71 -7.82
CA ALA A 463 -24.14 -16.41 -8.96
C ALA A 463 -24.65 -15.45 -10.06
N GLY A 464 -24.24 -15.71 -11.30
CA GLY A 464 -24.59 -14.90 -12.46
C GLY A 464 -23.99 -13.50 -12.48
N LYS A 465 -23.05 -13.15 -11.57
CA LYS A 465 -22.46 -11.82 -11.50
C LYS A 465 -21.13 -11.70 -12.23
N VAL A 466 -20.47 -12.80 -12.56
CA VAL A 466 -19.22 -12.78 -13.32
C VAL A 466 -19.49 -12.27 -14.74
N ALA A 467 -18.81 -11.18 -15.11
CA ALA A 467 -19.03 -10.50 -16.39
C ALA A 467 -17.72 -10.15 -17.13
N ALA A 468 -16.56 -10.48 -16.57
CA ALA A 468 -15.30 -10.41 -17.30
C ALA A 468 -14.29 -11.47 -16.83
N LEU A 469 -13.37 -11.83 -17.75
CA LEU A 469 -12.20 -12.65 -17.52
C LEU A 469 -10.97 -11.92 -18.07
N VAL A 470 -9.95 -11.76 -17.24
CA VAL A 470 -8.69 -11.09 -17.59
C VAL A 470 -7.54 -12.08 -17.52
N SER A 471 -6.67 -12.07 -18.51
CA SER A 471 -5.46 -12.89 -18.56
C SER A 471 -4.28 -12.03 -19.02
N CYS A 472 -3.30 -11.81 -18.13
CA CYS A 472 -2.16 -10.92 -18.35
C CYS A 472 -0.83 -11.67 -18.36
N GLY A 473 0.08 -11.30 -19.30
CA GLY A 473 1.45 -11.82 -19.37
C GLY A 473 1.54 -13.29 -19.80
N ASN A 474 2.77 -13.79 -19.86
CA ASN A 474 3.07 -15.13 -20.41
C ASN A 474 2.75 -16.29 -19.46
N ASN A 475 2.66 -16.04 -18.15
CA ASN A 475 2.39 -17.07 -17.12
C ASN A 475 0.94 -17.06 -16.65
N SER A 476 0.07 -16.47 -17.42
CA SER A 476 -1.34 -16.34 -17.18
C SER A 476 -2.07 -17.67 -17.44
N MET A 477 -3.33 -17.59 -17.71
CA MET A 477 -4.16 -18.73 -18.08
C MET A 477 -3.76 -19.29 -19.44
N PRO A 478 -3.76 -20.64 -19.64
CA PRO A 478 -3.55 -21.23 -20.95
C PRO A 478 -4.53 -20.66 -21.98
N PRO A 479 -4.07 -20.30 -23.19
CA PRO A 479 -4.91 -19.65 -24.21
C PRO A 479 -6.19 -20.42 -24.55
N ALA A 480 -6.12 -21.74 -24.59
CA ALA A 480 -7.30 -22.59 -24.85
C ALA A 480 -8.37 -22.47 -23.75
N GLN A 481 -7.97 -22.46 -22.47
CA GLN A 481 -8.91 -22.28 -21.35
C GLN A 481 -9.59 -20.91 -21.38
N PHE A 482 -8.84 -19.86 -21.73
CA PHE A 482 -9.42 -18.53 -21.92
C PHE A 482 -10.44 -18.54 -23.07
N ALA A 483 -10.07 -19.10 -24.23
CA ALA A 483 -10.94 -19.16 -25.40
C ALA A 483 -12.23 -19.94 -25.11
N ASP A 484 -12.12 -21.12 -24.52
CA ASP A 484 -13.28 -21.96 -24.16
C ASP A 484 -14.25 -21.21 -23.23
N PHE A 485 -13.73 -20.50 -22.23
CA PHE A 485 -14.54 -19.72 -21.30
C PHE A 485 -15.32 -18.62 -22.00
N ILE A 486 -14.67 -17.92 -22.95
CA ILE A 486 -15.25 -16.81 -23.71
C ILE A 486 -16.31 -17.31 -24.70
N VAL A 487 -15.99 -18.38 -25.46
CA VAL A 487 -16.90 -18.96 -26.47
C VAL A 487 -18.17 -19.48 -25.81
N GLN A 488 -18.06 -20.23 -24.71
CA GLN A 488 -19.22 -20.74 -23.96
C GLN A 488 -20.18 -19.65 -23.49
N ARG A 489 -19.67 -18.44 -23.22
CA ARG A 489 -20.46 -17.31 -22.74
C ARG A 489 -20.81 -16.29 -23.82
N GLN A 490 -20.33 -16.48 -25.03
CA GLN A 490 -20.49 -15.55 -26.15
C GLN A 490 -20.02 -14.12 -25.81
N TRP A 491 -18.90 -14.02 -25.08
CA TRP A 491 -18.34 -12.75 -24.65
C TRP A 491 -17.48 -12.10 -25.74
N ASN A 492 -17.44 -10.77 -25.72
CA ASN A 492 -16.53 -10.01 -26.55
C ASN A 492 -15.10 -10.06 -25.99
N THR A 493 -14.11 -9.83 -26.84
CA THR A 493 -12.71 -9.84 -26.45
C THR A 493 -11.99 -8.57 -26.88
N ALA A 494 -11.02 -8.16 -26.06
CA ALA A 494 -10.16 -7.00 -26.31
C ALA A 494 -8.74 -7.27 -25.77
N VAL A 495 -7.77 -6.45 -26.19
CA VAL A 495 -6.41 -6.46 -25.65
C VAL A 495 -6.12 -5.08 -25.06
N VAL A 496 -5.68 -5.05 -23.82
CA VAL A 496 -5.25 -3.83 -23.11
C VAL A 496 -3.87 -4.09 -22.55
N ASN A 497 -2.86 -3.38 -23.03
CA ASN A 497 -1.45 -3.65 -22.78
C ASN A 497 -1.09 -5.12 -23.11
N ASP A 498 -0.58 -5.87 -22.14
CA ASP A 498 -0.29 -7.31 -22.22
C ASP A 498 -1.42 -8.21 -21.74
N CYS A 499 -2.61 -7.63 -21.49
CA CYS A 499 -3.77 -8.34 -20.97
C CYS A 499 -4.81 -8.61 -22.05
N LYS A 500 -5.24 -9.85 -22.18
CA LYS A 500 -6.42 -10.24 -22.95
C LYS A 500 -7.63 -10.23 -22.02
N ILE A 501 -8.69 -9.54 -22.43
CA ILE A 501 -9.89 -9.33 -21.62
C ILE A 501 -11.10 -9.84 -22.39
N GLY A 502 -11.80 -10.81 -21.80
CA GLY A 502 -13.13 -11.19 -22.23
C GLY A 502 -14.17 -10.54 -21.35
N PHE A 503 -15.25 -10.02 -21.92
CA PHE A 503 -16.29 -9.32 -21.16
C PHE A 503 -17.67 -9.53 -21.76
N SER A 504 -18.69 -9.51 -20.89
CA SER A 504 -20.09 -9.58 -21.30
C SER A 504 -20.47 -8.30 -22.01
N GLY A 505 -20.54 -8.33 -23.32
CA GLY A 505 -20.96 -7.19 -24.13
C GLY A 505 -22.47 -6.98 -24.09
N THR A 506 -22.89 -5.78 -24.47
CA THR A 506 -24.29 -5.42 -24.68
C THR A 506 -24.61 -5.50 -26.16
N ALA A 507 -25.74 -6.09 -26.51
CA ALA A 507 -26.20 -6.12 -27.89
C ALA A 507 -26.47 -4.69 -28.39
N PHE A 508 -26.06 -4.41 -29.62
CA PHE A 508 -26.39 -3.17 -30.30
C PHE A 508 -27.65 -3.39 -31.15
N ASN A 509 -28.63 -2.51 -30.99
CA ASN A 509 -29.79 -2.42 -31.88
C ASN A 509 -29.57 -1.24 -32.82
N ASP A 510 -29.57 -1.49 -34.14
CA ASP A 510 -29.30 -0.50 -35.18
C ASP A 510 -30.53 0.30 -35.63
N GLU A 511 -31.71 0.05 -35.06
CA GLU A 511 -32.90 0.86 -35.30
C GLU A 511 -32.60 2.33 -34.95
N ASN A 512 -32.81 3.23 -35.92
CA ASN A 512 -32.57 4.67 -35.83
C ASN A 512 -31.06 5.09 -35.76
N ALA A 513 -30.13 4.27 -36.25
CA ALA A 513 -28.74 4.69 -36.36
C ALA A 513 -28.56 5.75 -37.47
N VAL A 514 -27.88 6.85 -37.13
CA VAL A 514 -27.62 7.98 -38.04
C VAL A 514 -26.13 8.04 -38.37
N SER A 515 -25.79 8.18 -39.63
CA SER A 515 -24.38 8.42 -40.04
C SER A 515 -23.99 9.85 -39.68
N THR A 516 -22.91 9.98 -38.88
CA THR A 516 -22.40 11.29 -38.42
C THR A 516 -20.90 11.36 -38.54
N GLU A 517 -20.35 12.56 -38.51
CA GLU A 517 -18.93 12.78 -38.37
C GLU A 517 -18.50 12.56 -36.91
N CYS A 518 -17.36 11.95 -36.71
CA CYS A 518 -16.68 11.86 -35.43
C CYS A 518 -15.18 12.10 -35.61
N HIS A 519 -14.53 12.56 -34.55
CA HIS A 519 -13.08 12.61 -34.49
C HIS A 519 -12.54 11.28 -33.96
N GLY A 520 -11.60 10.69 -34.66
CA GLY A 520 -11.02 9.43 -34.25
C GLY A 520 -9.99 8.92 -35.24
N ALA A 521 -9.30 7.88 -34.82
CA ALA A 521 -8.39 7.12 -35.67
C ALA A 521 -8.37 5.65 -35.23
N ILE A 522 -8.14 4.78 -36.18
CA ILE A 522 -7.78 3.38 -35.91
C ILE A 522 -6.26 3.30 -35.96
N ASP A 523 -5.62 3.15 -34.81
CA ASP A 523 -4.17 3.11 -34.69
C ASP A 523 -3.60 1.71 -34.99
N ILE A 524 -4.38 0.66 -34.68
CA ILE A 524 -4.05 -0.74 -34.91
C ILE A 524 -5.20 -1.38 -35.68
N SER A 525 -4.87 -1.98 -36.81
CA SER A 525 -5.80 -2.71 -37.67
C SER A 525 -5.04 -3.88 -38.31
N GLU A 526 -4.99 -4.99 -37.59
CA GLU A 526 -4.20 -6.18 -37.97
C GLU A 526 -5.10 -7.40 -37.99
N ILE A 527 -4.85 -8.29 -38.96
CA ILE A 527 -5.45 -9.63 -38.96
C ILE A 527 -4.48 -10.56 -38.27
N VAL A 528 -4.90 -11.16 -37.18
CA VAL A 528 -4.09 -12.10 -36.39
C VAL A 528 -4.83 -13.43 -36.24
N GLU A 529 -4.09 -14.48 -35.97
CA GLU A 529 -4.66 -15.78 -35.63
C GLU A 529 -4.72 -15.91 -34.10
N ASP A 530 -5.91 -16.13 -33.57
CA ASP A 530 -6.15 -16.29 -32.13
C ASP A 530 -6.81 -17.66 -31.87
N ASN A 531 -6.02 -18.63 -31.35
CA ASN A 531 -6.43 -20.02 -31.13
C ASN A 531 -7.07 -20.70 -32.36
N GLY A 532 -6.46 -20.52 -33.55
CA GLY A 532 -6.94 -21.08 -34.80
C GLY A 532 -8.12 -20.34 -35.42
N VAL A 533 -8.55 -19.22 -34.84
CA VAL A 533 -9.58 -18.33 -35.36
C VAL A 533 -8.93 -17.07 -35.92
N ARG A 534 -9.28 -16.73 -37.17
CA ARG A 534 -8.84 -15.47 -37.78
C ARG A 534 -9.63 -14.31 -37.20
N VAL A 535 -8.94 -13.35 -36.54
CA VAL A 535 -9.56 -12.19 -35.89
C VAL A 535 -8.95 -10.89 -36.37
N ALA A 536 -9.77 -9.84 -36.45
CA ALA A 536 -9.29 -8.47 -36.57
C ALA A 536 -8.94 -7.95 -35.16
N LYS A 537 -7.69 -7.56 -34.96
CA LYS A 537 -7.22 -6.80 -33.80
C LYS A 537 -7.32 -5.34 -34.13
N LEU A 538 -8.24 -4.66 -33.46
CA LEU A 538 -8.54 -3.24 -33.68
C LEU A 538 -8.29 -2.48 -32.38
N ALA A 539 -7.59 -1.36 -32.49
CA ALA A 539 -7.46 -0.39 -31.41
C ALA A 539 -7.32 1.01 -32.00
N GLY A 540 -7.82 1.99 -31.26
CA GLY A 540 -7.81 3.38 -31.72
C GLY A 540 -8.48 4.27 -30.69
N TRP A 541 -8.95 5.43 -31.14
CA TRP A 541 -9.71 6.36 -30.32
C TRP A 541 -10.86 6.98 -31.10
N VAL A 542 -11.92 7.33 -30.39
CA VAL A 542 -13.10 7.97 -30.99
C VAL A 542 -13.80 8.86 -29.96
N ILE A 543 -14.11 10.07 -30.38
CA ILE A 543 -14.84 11.07 -29.61
C ILE A 543 -15.93 11.71 -30.46
N PRO A 544 -16.96 12.37 -29.86
CA PRO A 544 -17.94 13.18 -30.58
C PRO A 544 -17.28 14.30 -31.39
N ALA A 545 -17.80 14.61 -32.57
CA ALA A 545 -17.34 15.76 -33.36
C ALA A 545 -17.71 17.10 -32.67
N GLU A 546 -18.87 17.15 -32.04
CA GLU A 546 -19.37 18.34 -31.33
C GLU A 546 -20.01 17.95 -29.98
N GLY A 547 -19.97 18.88 -29.00
CA GLY A 547 -20.74 18.80 -27.77
C GLY A 547 -19.99 18.28 -26.54
N ASP A 548 -20.75 17.65 -25.66
CA ASP A 548 -20.31 17.17 -24.35
C ASP A 548 -19.14 16.20 -24.43
N LYS A 549 -18.01 16.62 -23.89
CA LYS A 549 -16.77 15.83 -23.84
C LYS A 549 -16.79 14.73 -22.76
N SER A 550 -17.92 14.50 -22.08
CA SER A 550 -18.06 13.41 -21.12
C SER A 550 -18.27 12.07 -21.83
N VAL A 551 -17.46 11.08 -21.51
CA VAL A 551 -17.42 9.81 -22.23
C VAL A 551 -18.05 8.69 -21.40
N HIS A 552 -19.38 8.66 -21.35
CA HIS A 552 -20.14 7.48 -20.92
C HIS A 552 -20.78 6.80 -22.12
N GLU A 553 -19.98 6.56 -23.17
CA GLU A 553 -20.44 5.99 -24.41
C GLU A 553 -19.93 4.57 -24.57
N ARG A 554 -20.76 3.72 -25.19
CA ARG A 554 -20.32 2.43 -25.68
C ARG A 554 -19.83 2.56 -27.12
N VAL A 555 -18.85 1.76 -27.47
CA VAL A 555 -18.27 1.72 -28.82
C VAL A 555 -18.44 0.30 -29.35
N TYR A 556 -18.89 0.21 -30.60
CA TYR A 556 -19.07 -1.06 -31.29
C TYR A 556 -18.28 -1.04 -32.59
N VAL A 557 -17.76 -2.19 -32.94
CA VAL A 557 -17.19 -2.48 -34.25
C VAL A 557 -18.28 -3.09 -35.11
N GLN A 558 -18.65 -2.40 -36.19
CA GLN A 558 -19.58 -2.91 -37.20
C GLN A 558 -18.78 -3.67 -38.26
N LEU A 559 -19.18 -4.88 -38.54
CA LEU A 559 -18.65 -5.72 -39.61
C LEU A 559 -19.74 -5.93 -40.68
N PRO A 560 -19.38 -5.98 -41.97
CA PRO A 560 -20.28 -6.43 -43.01
C PRO A 560 -20.60 -7.91 -42.80
N ALA A 561 -21.85 -8.29 -42.89
CA ALA A 561 -22.26 -9.67 -42.80
C ALA A 561 -22.56 -10.27 -44.18
N SER A 562 -22.36 -11.57 -44.28
CA SER A 562 -22.63 -12.34 -45.50
C SER A 562 -24.11 -12.41 -45.88
N ASP A 563 -25.02 -12.17 -44.93
CA ASP A 563 -26.48 -12.16 -45.08
C ASP A 563 -27.10 -10.76 -45.28
N GLY A 564 -26.25 -9.73 -45.48
CA GLY A 564 -26.68 -8.37 -45.72
C GLY A 564 -27.05 -7.57 -44.46
N LYS A 565 -27.01 -8.18 -43.24
CA LYS A 565 -27.23 -7.48 -41.98
C LYS A 565 -25.88 -7.26 -41.29
N PRO A 566 -25.55 -6.01 -40.87
CA PRO A 566 -24.28 -5.75 -40.20
C PRO A 566 -24.22 -6.48 -38.86
N LYS A 567 -23.05 -7.02 -38.53
CA LYS A 567 -22.78 -7.58 -37.21
C LYS A 567 -22.06 -6.54 -36.34
N TYR A 568 -22.49 -6.40 -35.09
CA TYR A 568 -21.91 -5.47 -34.13
C TYR A 568 -21.24 -6.22 -33.01
N VAL A 569 -20.02 -5.81 -32.68
CA VAL A 569 -19.22 -6.35 -31.55
C VAL A 569 -18.83 -5.18 -30.68
N GLU A 570 -19.21 -5.20 -29.40
CA GLU A 570 -18.83 -4.15 -28.46
C GLU A 570 -17.32 -4.15 -28.27
N ALA A 571 -16.69 -2.98 -28.42
CA ALA A 571 -15.29 -2.74 -28.13
C ALA A 571 -15.11 -2.30 -26.69
N LEU A 572 -14.06 -2.73 -26.04
CA LEU A 572 -13.69 -2.29 -24.70
C LEU A 572 -13.16 -0.86 -24.76
N ARG A 573 -13.71 0.04 -23.97
CA ARG A 573 -13.19 1.41 -23.84
C ARG A 573 -11.89 1.39 -23.06
N THR A 574 -10.91 2.16 -23.51
CA THR A 574 -9.57 2.23 -22.93
C THR A 574 -9.15 3.68 -22.69
N PRO A 575 -8.30 3.95 -21.69
CA PRO A 575 -7.75 5.29 -21.50
C PRO A 575 -6.77 5.63 -22.65
N ARG A 576 -6.79 6.90 -23.07
CA ARG A 576 -5.87 7.49 -24.07
C ARG A 576 -5.47 8.88 -23.60
N ASP A 577 -4.59 8.93 -22.61
CA ASP A 577 -4.16 10.17 -21.97
C ASP A 577 -3.43 11.11 -22.93
N ASP A 578 -2.77 10.57 -23.95
CA ASP A 578 -2.19 11.32 -25.07
C ASP A 578 -3.28 12.11 -25.84
N VAL A 579 -4.35 11.43 -26.24
CA VAL A 579 -5.48 12.04 -26.95
C VAL A 579 -6.20 13.04 -26.03
N ASN A 580 -6.45 12.65 -24.79
CA ASN A 580 -7.13 13.51 -23.82
C ASN A 580 -6.36 14.80 -23.57
N SER A 581 -5.03 14.72 -23.42
CA SER A 581 -4.15 15.88 -23.23
C SER A 581 -4.14 16.78 -24.48
N GLN A 582 -3.98 16.20 -25.66
CA GLN A 582 -3.94 16.95 -26.92
C GLN A 582 -5.26 17.68 -27.20
N LEU A 583 -6.38 17.06 -26.89
CA LEU A 583 -7.72 17.61 -27.12
C LEU A 583 -8.27 18.38 -25.92
N ARG A 584 -7.47 18.57 -24.85
CA ARG A 584 -7.84 19.26 -23.61
C ARG A 584 -9.11 18.67 -22.97
N MET A 585 -9.20 17.35 -22.97
CA MET A 585 -10.26 16.59 -22.32
C MET A 585 -9.83 16.19 -20.90
N PRO A 586 -10.77 15.84 -20.00
CA PRO A 586 -10.44 15.25 -18.73
C PRO A 586 -9.56 13.99 -18.89
N LEU A 587 -8.48 13.88 -18.10
CA LEU A 587 -7.51 12.78 -18.22
C LEU A 587 -8.10 11.41 -17.83
N ASP A 588 -9.21 11.39 -17.11
CA ASP A 588 -9.91 10.18 -16.74
C ASP A 588 -10.88 9.65 -17.82
N ASN A 589 -11.04 10.38 -18.93
CA ASN A 589 -11.85 9.94 -20.05
C ASN A 589 -11.25 8.70 -20.71
N LEU A 590 -12.15 7.78 -21.08
CA LEU A 590 -11.81 6.60 -21.88
C LEU A 590 -12.09 6.89 -23.35
N SER A 591 -11.24 7.71 -23.99
CA SER A 591 -11.39 8.07 -25.40
C SER A 591 -10.96 6.96 -26.37
N GLY A 592 -10.17 6.00 -25.89
CA GLY A 592 -9.72 4.84 -26.66
C GLY A 592 -10.74 3.72 -26.75
N PHE A 593 -10.48 2.78 -27.66
CA PHE A 593 -11.18 1.51 -27.77
C PHE A 593 -10.22 0.39 -28.18
N SER A 594 -10.58 -0.85 -27.83
CA SER A 594 -9.89 -2.07 -28.27
C SER A 594 -10.90 -3.19 -28.49
N ALA A 595 -10.71 -3.98 -29.55
CA ALA A 595 -11.53 -5.16 -29.85
C ALA A 595 -10.72 -6.22 -30.57
N LEU A 596 -11.02 -7.49 -30.29
CA LEU A 596 -10.66 -8.65 -31.11
C LEU A 596 -11.95 -9.20 -31.74
N VAL A 597 -12.08 -9.10 -33.04
CA VAL A 597 -13.35 -9.40 -33.73
C VAL A 597 -13.15 -10.58 -34.69
N PRO A 598 -13.89 -11.71 -34.51
CA PRO A 598 -13.81 -12.82 -35.44
C PRO A 598 -14.21 -12.39 -36.85
N LEU A 599 -13.38 -12.75 -37.84
CA LEU A 599 -13.60 -12.49 -39.26
C LEU A 599 -14.05 -13.74 -39.97
N ALA A 600 -15.03 -13.59 -40.87
CA ALA A 600 -15.37 -14.64 -41.82
C ALA A 600 -14.30 -14.79 -42.91
N GLN A 601 -14.31 -15.91 -43.63
CA GLN A 601 -13.36 -16.16 -44.71
C GLN A 601 -13.54 -15.10 -45.83
N GLY A 602 -12.45 -14.43 -46.20
CA GLY A 602 -12.45 -13.36 -47.20
C GLY A 602 -12.78 -11.96 -46.68
N GLN A 603 -13.13 -11.78 -45.40
CA GLN A 603 -13.31 -10.43 -44.81
C GLN A 603 -11.97 -9.77 -44.47
N GLY A 604 -11.85 -8.46 -44.71
CA GLY A 604 -10.73 -7.62 -44.38
C GLY A 604 -11.06 -6.63 -43.24
N THR A 605 -10.10 -5.84 -42.85
CA THR A 605 -10.29 -4.77 -41.84
C THR A 605 -10.73 -3.43 -42.46
N GLU A 606 -10.66 -3.30 -43.79
CA GLU A 606 -11.01 -2.09 -44.54
C GLU A 606 -12.52 -1.77 -44.53
N ASP A 607 -13.36 -2.78 -44.27
CA ASP A 607 -14.82 -2.63 -44.25
C ASP A 607 -15.39 -2.30 -42.88
N VAL A 608 -14.52 -2.09 -41.90
CA VAL A 608 -14.92 -1.86 -40.51
C VAL A 608 -15.42 -0.42 -40.33
N ALA A 609 -16.57 -0.27 -39.67
CA ALA A 609 -17.05 1.02 -39.18
C ALA A 609 -17.12 1.03 -37.65
N ILE A 610 -16.86 2.18 -37.04
CA ILE A 610 -16.99 2.37 -35.62
C ILE A 610 -18.32 3.03 -35.32
N VAL A 611 -19.10 2.41 -34.44
CA VAL A 611 -20.41 2.87 -34.00
C VAL A 611 -20.31 3.33 -32.56
N ARG A 612 -20.86 4.49 -32.27
CA ARG A 612 -20.98 5.03 -30.92
C ARG A 612 -22.43 5.00 -30.48
N SER A 613 -22.67 4.71 -29.21
CA SER A 613 -24.01 4.72 -28.61
C SER A 613 -23.97 5.44 -27.28
N ARG A 614 -24.77 6.51 -27.14
CA ARG A 614 -25.02 7.22 -25.90
C ARG A 614 -26.54 7.27 -25.65
N GLY A 615 -27.00 6.46 -24.69
CA GLY A 615 -28.43 6.31 -24.45
C GLY A 615 -29.18 5.91 -25.73
N ASP A 616 -30.17 6.69 -26.13
CA ASP A 616 -30.96 6.47 -27.34
C ASP A 616 -30.34 7.02 -28.64
N VAL A 617 -29.21 7.74 -28.52
CA VAL A 617 -28.54 8.35 -29.69
C VAL A 617 -27.50 7.36 -30.22
N LYS A 618 -27.68 6.92 -31.43
CA LYS A 618 -26.80 5.95 -32.11
C LYS A 618 -26.17 6.64 -33.31
N ASN A 619 -24.88 6.91 -33.22
CA ASN A 619 -24.12 7.56 -34.27
C ASN A 619 -23.11 6.59 -34.89
N ILE A 620 -23.24 6.35 -36.17
CA ILE A 620 -22.29 5.56 -36.95
C ILE A 620 -21.23 6.49 -37.51
N CYS A 621 -19.98 6.30 -37.11
CA CYS A 621 -18.85 6.99 -37.71
C CYS A 621 -18.00 6.03 -38.53
N ARG A 622 -17.55 6.47 -39.69
CA ARG A 622 -16.52 5.76 -40.47
C ARG A 622 -15.17 6.41 -40.20
N LEU A 623 -14.37 5.78 -39.36
CA LEU A 623 -12.98 6.18 -39.19
C LEU A 623 -12.18 5.73 -40.42
N ARG A 624 -11.36 6.63 -40.96
CA ARG A 624 -10.41 6.31 -42.02
C ARG A 624 -9.14 5.76 -41.40
N HIS A 625 -8.51 4.78 -42.09
CA HIS A 625 -7.18 4.28 -41.76
C HIS A 625 -6.10 5.32 -42.01
#